data_19175075917dcee42d1cbeb4821e29fd
#
_entry.id   19175075917dcee42d1cbeb4821e29fd
#
_cell.length_a   1.000
_cell.length_b   1.000
_cell.length_c   1.000
_cell.angle_alpha   90.00
_cell.angle_beta   90.00
_cell.angle_gamma   90.00
#
_symmetry.space_group_name_H-M   'P 1'
#
loop_
_entity.id
_entity.type
_entity.pdbx_description
1 polymer ?
#
loop_
_entity_poly.entity_id
_entity_poly.type
_entity_poly.pdbx_seq_one_letter_code
_entity_poly.pdbx_strand_id
1 'polypeptide(L)'
;MMNRDIKAGPYYAVIFTSQRTEVDSGYGKMEDAMEELALKQPGFLGIESARDNELGITISYWESIEAIKNWKENSAHKIAQEKGKQEWYKNYSVRVCKVEREYSFEM
;
A
#
# COMPACT_ATOMS: atom_id res chain seq x y z
N MET A 1 1.54 9.35 5.65
CA MET A 1 1.97 9.09 7.02
C MET A 1 1.13 8.00 7.64
N MET A 2 1.75 7.17 8.39
CA MET A 2 1.06 6.08 9.06
C MET A 2 0.37 6.54 10.34
N ASN A 3 -0.86 6.11 10.52
CA ASN A 3 -1.61 6.42 11.72
C ASN A 3 -2.46 5.21 12.06
N ARG A 4 -2.11 4.53 13.14
CA ARG A 4 -2.78 3.30 13.50
C ARG A 4 -2.67 3.01 14.98
N ASP A 5 -3.63 2.23 15.46
CA ASP A 5 -3.56 1.62 16.77
C ASP A 5 -2.89 0.27 16.60
N ILE A 6 -1.68 0.15 17.09
CA ILE A 6 -0.94 -1.09 17.00
C ILE A 6 -1.43 -2.05 18.07
N LYS A 7 -1.91 -3.18 17.64
CA LYS A 7 -2.35 -4.23 18.56
C LYS A 7 -1.15 -5.04 19.02
N ALA A 8 -1.19 -5.53 20.24
CA ALA A 8 -0.24 -6.53 20.68
C ALA A 8 -0.46 -7.79 19.84
N GLY A 9 0.58 -8.38 19.37
CA GLY A 9 0.52 -9.57 18.55
C GLY A 9 0.71 -9.28 17.07
N PRO A 10 0.70 -10.32 16.23
CA PRO A 10 1.05 -10.18 14.84
C PRO A 10 0.02 -9.44 14.03
N TYR A 11 0.50 -8.72 13.07
CA TYR A 11 -0.30 -8.12 12.01
C TYR A 11 0.49 -8.29 10.70
N TYR A 12 0.00 -7.71 9.61
CA TYR A 12 0.57 -7.99 8.29
C TYR A 12 0.92 -6.72 7.56
N ALA A 13 1.97 -6.79 6.76
CA ALA A 13 2.41 -5.70 5.93
C ALA A 13 2.36 -6.11 4.46
N VAL A 14 1.86 -5.21 3.62
CA VAL A 14 1.94 -5.37 2.17
C VAL A 14 2.98 -4.37 1.69
N ILE A 15 4.05 -4.86 1.11
CA ILE A 15 5.14 -4.04 0.61
C ILE A 15 5.03 -3.97 -0.90
N PHE A 16 4.76 -2.78 -1.40
CA PHE A 16 4.65 -2.51 -2.82
C PHE A 16 5.86 -1.70 -3.25
N THR A 17 6.70 -2.28 -4.11
CA THR A 17 7.85 -1.58 -4.67
C THR A 17 7.65 -1.41 -6.16
N SER A 18 7.99 -0.26 -6.70
CA SER A 18 7.72 0.04 -8.11
C SER A 18 8.75 0.99 -8.71
N GLN A 19 8.89 0.85 -10.03
CA GLN A 19 9.60 1.85 -10.84
C GLN A 19 8.59 2.45 -11.80
N ARG A 20 8.60 3.77 -11.91
CA ARG A 20 7.64 4.52 -12.70
C ARG A 20 8.11 4.76 -14.12
N THR A 21 7.13 4.89 -15.03
CA THR A 21 7.37 5.46 -16.36
C THR A 21 7.42 6.98 -16.22
N GLU A 22 7.62 7.67 -17.32
CA GLU A 22 7.56 9.12 -17.34
C GLU A 22 6.13 9.66 -17.38
N VAL A 23 5.14 8.77 -17.56
CA VAL A 23 3.73 9.17 -17.59
C VAL A 23 3.26 9.54 -16.20
N ASP A 24 2.93 10.80 -16.02
CA ASP A 24 2.56 11.34 -14.71
C ASP A 24 1.09 11.73 -14.61
N SER A 25 0.41 11.81 -15.75
CA SER A 25 -0.98 12.24 -15.83
C SER A 25 -1.91 11.32 -15.04
N GLY A 26 -2.59 11.88 -14.05
CA GLY A 26 -3.55 11.16 -13.24
C GLY A 26 -2.97 10.32 -12.11
N TYR A 27 -1.66 10.19 -12.04
CA TYR A 27 -1.02 9.33 -11.04
C TYR A 27 -1.28 9.82 -9.61
N GLY A 28 -1.05 11.09 -9.35
CA GLY A 28 -1.23 11.64 -8.01
C GLY A 28 -2.67 11.54 -7.53
N LYS A 29 -3.62 11.79 -8.40
CA LYS A 29 -5.05 11.66 -8.07
C LYS A 29 -5.43 10.22 -7.76
N MET A 30 -4.89 9.29 -8.54
CA MET A 30 -5.14 7.87 -8.33
C MET A 30 -4.55 7.42 -7.00
N GLU A 31 -3.34 7.84 -6.70
CA GLU A 31 -2.66 7.50 -5.45
C GLU A 31 -3.45 7.98 -4.24
N ASP A 32 -3.90 9.24 -4.28
CA ASP A 32 -4.72 9.82 -3.21
C ASP A 32 -6.04 9.08 -3.04
N ALA A 33 -6.69 8.75 -4.15
CA ALA A 33 -7.96 8.03 -4.13
C ALA A 33 -7.80 6.64 -3.55
N MET A 34 -6.71 5.96 -3.88
CA MET A 34 -6.43 4.62 -3.34
C MET A 34 -6.15 4.66 -1.84
N GLU A 35 -5.43 5.68 -1.39
CA GLU A 35 -5.17 5.85 0.03
C GLU A 35 -6.47 6.09 0.80
N GLU A 36 -7.34 6.97 0.31
CA GLU A 36 -8.64 7.22 0.93
C GLU A 36 -9.49 5.95 0.96
N LEU A 37 -9.49 5.19 -0.12
CA LEU A 37 -10.27 3.96 -0.21
C LEU A 37 -9.74 2.92 0.78
N ALA A 38 -8.42 2.79 0.91
CA ALA A 38 -7.81 1.86 1.84
C ALA A 38 -8.17 2.18 3.28
N LEU A 39 -8.21 3.46 3.65
CA LEU A 39 -8.57 3.91 4.99
C LEU A 39 -9.95 3.41 5.42
N LYS A 40 -10.84 3.16 4.48
CA LYS A 40 -12.21 2.73 4.73
C LYS A 40 -12.36 1.21 4.78
N GLN A 41 -11.29 0.47 4.48
CA GLN A 41 -11.38 -0.99 4.43
C GLN A 41 -11.32 -1.61 5.82
N PRO A 42 -12.15 -2.63 6.09
CA PRO A 42 -12.04 -3.38 7.34
C PRO A 42 -10.64 -3.99 7.48
N GLY A 43 -10.06 -3.84 8.65
CA GLY A 43 -8.75 -4.41 8.95
C GLY A 43 -7.56 -3.57 8.52
N PHE A 44 -7.79 -2.41 7.93
CA PHE A 44 -6.69 -1.49 7.59
C PHE A 44 -6.12 -0.86 8.86
N LEU A 45 -4.81 -0.88 9.00
CA LEU A 45 -4.13 -0.34 10.18
C LEU A 45 -3.32 0.92 9.88
N GLY A 46 -2.81 1.08 8.69
CA GLY A 46 -2.02 2.25 8.35
C GLY A 46 -1.23 2.09 7.07
N ILE A 47 -0.60 3.18 6.64
CA ILE A 47 0.16 3.21 5.40
C ILE A 47 1.28 4.24 5.52
N GLU A 48 2.41 3.92 4.91
CA GLU A 48 3.51 4.87 4.78
C GLU A 48 4.21 4.62 3.45
N SER A 49 4.75 5.66 2.85
CA SER A 49 5.40 5.53 1.55
C SER A 49 6.53 6.53 1.39
N ALA A 50 7.45 6.16 0.51
CA ALA A 50 8.55 7.03 0.12
C ALA A 50 8.90 6.73 -1.33
N ARG A 51 9.31 7.75 -2.06
CA ARG A 51 9.67 7.60 -3.46
C ARG A 51 10.74 8.59 -3.86
N ASP A 52 11.70 8.11 -4.64
CA ASP A 52 12.64 8.98 -5.37
C ASP A 52 12.37 8.81 -6.88
N ASN A 53 13.31 9.25 -7.71
CA ASN A 53 13.15 9.20 -9.16
C ASN A 53 13.16 7.78 -9.73
N GLU A 54 13.69 6.83 -9.01
CA GLU A 54 13.86 5.46 -9.51
C GLU A 54 12.98 4.45 -8.81
N LEU A 55 12.87 4.54 -7.50
CA LEU A 55 12.19 3.53 -6.69
C LEU A 55 11.13 4.16 -5.82
N GLY A 56 9.96 3.54 -5.80
CA GLY A 56 8.91 3.87 -4.84
C GLY A 56 8.63 2.68 -3.96
N ILE A 57 8.36 2.95 -2.69
CA ILE A 57 8.00 1.93 -1.72
C ILE A 57 6.76 2.41 -0.97
N THR A 58 5.72 1.59 -0.97
CA THR A 58 4.53 1.84 -0.17
C THR A 58 4.29 0.62 0.69
N ILE A 59 4.12 0.84 1.98
CA ILE A 59 3.84 -0.24 2.91
C ILE A 59 2.50 0.03 3.56
N SER A 60 1.58 -0.91 3.44
CA SER A 60 0.29 -0.85 4.12
C SER A 60 0.23 -1.96 5.17
N TYR A 61 -0.48 -1.67 6.25
CA TYR A 61 -0.57 -2.58 7.39
C TYR A 61 -2.01 -3.02 7.61
N TRP A 62 -2.19 -4.30 7.91
CA TRP A 62 -3.51 -4.94 7.94
C TRP A 62 -3.62 -5.93 9.09
N GLU A 63 -4.82 -6.06 9.64
CA GLU A 63 -5.07 -6.97 10.74
C GLU A 63 -4.96 -8.45 10.35
N SER A 64 -5.24 -8.78 9.08
CA SER A 64 -5.31 -10.17 8.65
C SER A 64 -5.01 -10.34 7.17
N ILE A 65 -4.68 -11.56 6.79
CA ILE A 65 -4.53 -11.95 5.39
C ILE A 65 -5.85 -11.78 4.64
N GLU A 66 -6.95 -12.07 5.29
CA GLU A 66 -8.27 -11.92 4.68
C GLU A 66 -8.58 -10.46 4.33
N ALA A 67 -8.23 -9.53 5.20
CA ALA A 67 -8.40 -8.10 4.93
C ALA A 67 -7.58 -7.68 3.71
N ILE A 68 -6.36 -8.20 3.56
CA ILE A 68 -5.52 -7.94 2.39
C ILE A 68 -6.17 -8.49 1.13
N LYS A 69 -6.70 -9.70 1.20
CA LYS A 69 -7.35 -10.34 0.07
C LYS A 69 -8.58 -9.54 -0.38
N ASN A 70 -9.39 -9.09 0.56
CA ASN A 70 -10.57 -8.28 0.25
C ASN A 70 -10.17 -6.96 -0.40
N TRP A 71 -9.11 -6.34 0.07
CA TRP A 71 -8.59 -5.12 -0.53
C TRP A 71 -8.12 -5.36 -1.96
N LYS A 72 -7.39 -6.44 -2.19
CA LYS A 72 -6.90 -6.81 -3.51
C LYS A 72 -8.05 -7.05 -4.49
N GLU A 73 -9.15 -7.58 -4.01
CA GLU A 73 -10.32 -7.88 -4.83
C GLU A 73 -11.26 -6.69 -5.01
N ASN A 74 -11.01 -5.58 -4.33
CA ASN A 74 -11.80 -4.37 -4.48
C ASN A 74 -11.75 -3.89 -5.93
N SER A 75 -12.91 -3.65 -6.53
CA SER A 75 -12.99 -3.33 -7.96
C SER A 75 -12.27 -2.04 -8.33
N ALA A 76 -12.34 -1.01 -7.49
CA ALA A 76 -11.63 0.24 -7.75
C ALA A 76 -10.12 0.04 -7.68
N HIS A 77 -9.65 -0.79 -6.75
CA HIS A 77 -8.24 -1.13 -6.63
C HIS A 77 -7.76 -1.90 -7.87
N LYS A 78 -8.56 -2.83 -8.37
CA LYS A 78 -8.24 -3.57 -9.60
C LYS A 78 -8.12 -2.65 -10.81
N ILE A 79 -9.03 -1.70 -10.94
CA ILE A 79 -8.98 -0.73 -12.04
C ILE A 79 -7.69 0.09 -11.96
N ALA A 80 -7.33 0.56 -10.77
CA ALA A 80 -6.10 1.31 -10.56
C ALA A 80 -4.85 0.47 -10.90
N GLN A 81 -4.84 -0.81 -10.53
CA GLN A 81 -3.74 -1.71 -10.86
C GLN A 81 -3.59 -1.89 -12.36
N GLU A 82 -4.68 -2.09 -13.08
CA GLU A 82 -4.64 -2.26 -14.54
C GLU A 82 -4.13 -1.00 -15.22
N LYS A 83 -4.61 0.16 -14.81
CA LYS A 83 -4.11 1.42 -15.36
C LYS A 83 -2.64 1.64 -15.04
N GLY A 84 -2.22 1.27 -13.85
CA GLY A 84 -0.82 1.34 -13.47
C GLY A 84 0.07 0.50 -14.37
N LYS A 85 -0.33 -0.73 -14.67
CA LYS A 85 0.40 -1.61 -15.58
C LYS A 85 0.50 -1.03 -16.98
N GLN A 86 -0.54 -0.36 -17.43
CA GLN A 86 -0.58 0.17 -18.80
C GLN A 86 0.20 1.47 -18.95
N GLU A 87 0.21 2.33 -17.95
CA GLU A 87 0.71 3.69 -18.12
C GLU A 87 1.79 4.11 -17.13
N TRP A 88 1.65 3.78 -15.84
CA TRP A 88 2.46 4.41 -14.80
C TRP A 88 3.68 3.63 -14.33
N TYR A 89 3.66 2.31 -14.43
CA TYR A 89 4.74 1.50 -13.89
C TYR A 89 5.50 0.75 -14.97
N LYS A 90 6.83 0.83 -14.90
CA LYS A 90 7.69 -0.07 -15.67
C LYS A 90 7.63 -1.47 -15.09
N ASN A 91 7.58 -1.53 -13.76
CA ASN A 91 7.47 -2.78 -13.04
C ASN A 91 6.98 -2.50 -11.62
N TYR A 92 6.48 -3.51 -10.97
CA TYR A 92 6.23 -3.47 -9.54
C TYR A 92 6.25 -4.88 -8.96
N SER A 93 6.46 -4.94 -7.64
CA SER A 93 6.39 -6.18 -6.88
C SER A 93 5.55 -5.95 -5.64
N VAL A 94 4.81 -6.96 -5.24
CA VAL A 94 3.99 -6.93 -4.04
C VAL A 94 4.43 -8.09 -3.15
N ARG A 95 4.73 -7.78 -1.89
CA ARG A 95 5.11 -8.79 -0.91
C ARG A 95 4.19 -8.68 0.29
N VAL A 96 3.66 -9.81 0.72
CA VAL A 96 2.82 -9.87 1.91
C VAL A 96 3.66 -10.53 3.00
N CYS A 97 3.83 -9.82 4.09
CA CYS A 97 4.70 -10.25 5.18
C CYS A 97 3.95 -10.23 6.50
N LYS A 98 4.31 -11.14 7.37
CA LYS A 98 3.81 -11.14 8.74
C LYS A 98 4.76 -10.34 9.61
N VAL A 99 4.23 -9.35 10.32
CA VAL A 99 5.00 -8.60 11.30
C VAL A 99 4.83 -9.32 12.64
N GLU A 100 5.85 -10.01 13.06
CA GLU A 100 5.78 -10.80 14.29
C GLU A 100 5.92 -9.94 15.54
N ARG A 101 6.70 -8.86 15.44
CA ARG A 101 6.83 -7.87 16.51
C ARG A 101 7.47 -6.61 15.96
N GLU A 102 7.35 -5.54 16.71
CA GLU A 102 7.96 -4.27 16.35
C GLU A 102 8.50 -3.56 17.59
N TYR A 103 9.43 -2.67 17.34
CA TYR A 103 9.97 -1.80 18.37
C TYR A 103 9.93 -0.37 17.85
N SER A 104 9.68 0.57 18.75
CA SER A 104 9.69 1.99 18.41
C SER A 104 10.50 2.76 19.44
N PHE A 105 11.08 3.86 18.99
CA PHE A 105 11.79 4.77 19.85
C PHE A 105 11.35 6.18 19.49
N GLU A 106 11.09 6.98 20.50
CA GLU A 106 10.68 8.35 20.31
C GLU A 106 11.42 9.23 21.30
N MET A 107 12.01 10.32 20.81
CA MET A 107 12.72 11.29 21.68
C MET A 107 11.74 12.24 22.32
#